data_6b83f8f3657cc526a2aa791729b8d36b
#
_entry.id   6b83f8f3657cc526a2aa791729b8d36b
#
_cell.length_a   1.000
_cell.length_b   1.000
_cell.length_c   1.000
_cell.angle_alpha   90.00
_cell.angle_beta   90.00
_cell.angle_gamma   90.00
#
_symmetry.space_group_name_H-M   'P 1'
#
loop_
_entity.id
_entity.type
_entity.pdbx_description
1 polymer ?
#
loop_
_entity_poly.entity_id
_entity_poly.type
_entity_poly.pdbx_seq_one_letter_code
_entity_poly.pdbx_strand_id
1 'polypeptide(L)'
;MKTKRLTESAMLLALAIVLELISKAIIPEMPFGGQVTLVAMLPVVLISYRYGVKWGFVSGFCYALLEMALGAKTVSAAFQPGYFGDDTMIFKAILMCLLDYLLAYTMMGLGGIFRDKIKNPGTSLMCGSLVALGARYLSHILSGYLLFSGWADWFFTQDGFPAWGAKLVESLSPVALGWVYSIVYNGFYMVPELILTAIAAQLKHIASSMSIARNFFMFVFSLSLIVRGVILREGVRFRKHAQRRCRSNVRQNRAR
;
A
#
# COMPACT_ATOMS: atom_id res chain seq x y z
N MET A 1 1.09 -21.18 26.84
CA MET A 1 1.06 -21.12 25.34
C MET A 1 0.16 -20.01 24.80
N LYS A 2 -1.05 -19.78 25.32
CA LYS A 2 -1.99 -18.74 24.83
C LYS A 2 -1.43 -17.31 25.01
N THR A 3 -0.85 -17.01 26.17
CA THR A 3 -0.27 -15.69 26.50
C THR A 3 0.89 -15.33 25.56
N LYS A 4 1.83 -16.26 25.33
CA LYS A 4 2.97 -16.05 24.39
C LYS A 4 2.49 -15.67 23.00
N ARG A 5 1.49 -16.41 22.46
CA ARG A 5 0.92 -16.12 21.13
C ARG A 5 0.31 -14.73 21.07
N LEU A 6 -0.45 -14.34 22.11
CA LEU A 6 -1.08 -13.01 22.17
C LEU A 6 -0.02 -11.90 22.23
N THR A 7 0.98 -12.04 23.12
CA THR A 7 2.05 -11.04 23.26
C THR A 7 2.87 -10.88 21.98
N GLU A 8 3.27 -11.98 21.35
CA GLU A 8 4.03 -11.92 20.09
C GLU A 8 3.19 -11.30 18.96
N SER A 9 1.89 -11.64 18.87
CA SER A 9 1.01 -11.01 17.87
C SER A 9 0.85 -9.51 18.12
N ALA A 10 0.66 -9.07 19.36
CA ALA A 10 0.58 -7.67 19.72
C ALA A 10 1.86 -6.90 19.37
N MET A 11 3.03 -7.49 19.64
CA MET A 11 4.33 -6.90 19.29
C MET A 11 4.50 -6.78 17.75
N LEU A 12 4.09 -7.79 16.99
CA LEU A 12 4.16 -7.76 15.53
C LEU A 12 3.18 -6.75 14.93
N LEU A 13 1.97 -6.61 15.48
CA LEU A 13 1.02 -5.57 15.08
C LEU A 13 1.55 -4.17 15.39
N ALA A 14 2.13 -3.97 16.57
CA ALA A 14 2.78 -2.70 16.93
C ALA A 14 3.94 -2.37 15.97
N LEU A 15 4.74 -3.38 15.60
CA LEU A 15 5.81 -3.21 14.61
C LEU A 15 5.25 -2.80 13.25
N ALA A 16 4.16 -3.45 12.79
CA ALA A 16 3.51 -3.09 11.53
C ALA A 16 3.06 -1.63 11.52
N ILE A 17 2.43 -1.15 12.61
CA ILE A 17 2.02 0.25 12.77
C ILE A 17 3.22 1.20 12.71
N VAL A 18 4.30 0.89 13.41
CA VAL A 18 5.52 1.73 13.39
C VAL A 18 6.08 1.84 11.97
N LEU A 19 6.11 0.71 11.23
CA LEU A 19 6.56 0.70 9.84
C LEU A 19 5.63 1.50 8.91
N GLU A 20 4.33 1.41 9.15
CA GLU A 20 3.33 2.21 8.45
C GLU A 20 3.54 3.71 8.68
N LEU A 21 3.70 4.13 9.94
CA LEU A 21 3.96 5.54 10.29
C LEU A 21 5.28 6.05 9.68
N ILE A 22 6.33 5.23 9.69
CA ILE A 22 7.60 5.57 9.01
C ILE A 22 7.36 5.71 7.50
N SER A 23 6.61 4.81 6.90
CA SER A 23 6.27 4.86 5.48
C SER A 23 5.53 6.15 5.14
N LYS A 24 4.52 6.51 5.93
CA LYS A 24 3.73 7.76 5.77
C LYS A 24 4.58 9.02 5.90
N ALA A 25 5.62 8.99 6.72
CA ALA A 25 6.54 10.11 6.85
C ALA A 25 7.50 10.31 5.66
N ILE A 26 7.73 9.25 4.87
CA ILE A 26 8.74 9.24 3.81
C ILE A 26 8.11 9.25 2.42
N ILE A 27 7.02 8.51 2.22
CA ILE A 27 6.38 8.28 0.93
C ILE A 27 5.03 9.01 0.92
N PRO A 28 4.74 9.84 -0.10
CA PRO A 28 3.47 10.53 -0.20
C PRO A 28 2.31 9.55 -0.40
N GLU A 29 1.17 9.89 0.18
CA GLU A 29 -0.09 9.19 0.00
C GLU A 29 -0.74 9.56 -1.34
N MET A 30 -1.42 8.62 -1.98
CA MET A 30 -2.20 8.84 -3.19
C MET A 30 -3.46 9.68 -2.90
N PRO A 31 -4.03 10.41 -3.88
CA PRO A 31 -5.13 11.38 -3.66
C PRO A 31 -6.36 10.81 -2.94
N PHE A 32 -6.75 9.57 -3.24
CA PHE A 32 -7.90 8.88 -2.62
C PHE A 32 -7.49 7.83 -1.59
N GLY A 33 -6.28 7.95 -1.04
CA GLY A 33 -5.67 6.95 -0.16
C GLY A 33 -4.85 5.93 -0.92
N GLY A 34 -4.22 5.04 -0.18
CA GLY A 34 -3.25 4.10 -0.71
C GLY A 34 -1.83 4.67 -0.74
N GLN A 35 -0.90 3.87 -0.29
CA GLN A 35 0.50 4.24 -0.15
C GLN A 35 1.38 3.00 -0.22
N VAL A 36 2.56 3.14 -0.81
CA VAL A 36 3.59 2.10 -0.71
C VAL A 36 4.10 2.06 0.73
N THR A 37 3.99 0.90 1.37
CA THR A 37 4.54 0.71 2.70
C THR A 37 5.91 0.04 2.66
N LEU A 38 6.78 0.40 3.59
CA LEU A 38 8.09 -0.21 3.75
C LEU A 38 7.95 -1.55 4.48
N VAL A 39 7.35 -2.53 3.79
CA VAL A 39 7.20 -3.91 4.30
C VAL A 39 6.33 -4.01 5.57
N ALA A 40 5.45 -3.03 5.82
CA ALA A 40 4.61 -2.98 7.02
C ALA A 40 3.65 -4.18 7.13
N MET A 41 3.27 -4.79 6.01
CA MET A 41 2.39 -5.95 5.99
C MET A 41 3.08 -7.25 6.39
N LEU A 42 4.41 -7.35 6.27
CA LEU A 42 5.13 -8.59 6.57
C LEU A 42 4.99 -9.06 8.03
N PRO A 43 5.05 -8.20 9.06
CA PRO A 43 4.77 -8.60 10.43
C PRO A 43 3.37 -9.21 10.61
N VAL A 44 2.35 -8.68 9.93
CA VAL A 44 0.97 -9.21 10.00
C VAL A 44 0.87 -10.58 9.34
N VAL A 45 1.45 -10.74 8.15
CA VAL A 45 1.58 -12.04 7.45
C VAL A 45 2.35 -13.05 8.30
N LEU A 46 3.41 -12.60 8.99
CA LEU A 46 4.23 -13.46 9.86
C LEU A 46 3.42 -14.02 11.05
N ILE A 47 2.43 -13.31 11.57
CA ILE A 47 1.53 -13.83 12.60
C ILE A 47 0.78 -15.05 12.05
N SER A 48 0.22 -14.96 10.85
CA SER A 48 -0.46 -16.07 10.18
C SER A 48 0.49 -17.23 9.92
N TYR A 49 1.69 -16.95 9.42
CA TYR A 49 2.72 -17.97 9.20
C TYR A 49 3.10 -18.72 10.48
N ARG A 50 3.25 -18.02 11.62
CA ARG A 50 3.65 -18.63 12.91
C ARG A 50 2.51 -19.37 13.61
N TYR A 51 1.30 -18.82 13.61
CA TYR A 51 0.20 -19.30 14.44
C TYR A 51 -0.96 -19.90 13.65
N GLY A 52 -0.84 -19.95 12.32
CA GLY A 52 -1.82 -20.50 11.40
C GLY A 52 -2.85 -19.49 10.91
N VAL A 53 -3.47 -19.85 9.79
CA VAL A 53 -4.38 -18.99 9.01
C VAL A 53 -5.55 -18.43 9.85
N LYS A 54 -6.18 -19.27 10.70
CA LYS A 54 -7.30 -18.83 11.55
C LYS A 54 -6.91 -17.70 12.49
N TRP A 55 -5.74 -17.80 13.12
CA TRP A 55 -5.23 -16.74 14.00
C TRP A 55 -4.75 -15.53 13.20
N GLY A 56 -4.24 -15.78 12.01
CA GLY A 56 -3.88 -14.75 11.04
C GLY A 56 -5.07 -13.87 10.66
N PHE A 57 -6.23 -14.46 10.38
CA PHE A 57 -7.47 -13.70 10.10
C PHE A 57 -7.90 -12.84 11.28
N VAL A 58 -7.88 -13.36 12.50
CA VAL A 58 -8.20 -12.59 13.70
C VAL A 58 -7.23 -11.41 13.85
N SER A 59 -5.94 -11.64 13.70
CA SER A 59 -4.92 -10.61 13.81
C SER A 59 -5.01 -9.60 12.66
N GLY A 60 -5.30 -10.05 11.44
CA GLY A 60 -5.54 -9.19 10.27
C GLY A 60 -6.78 -8.30 10.47
N PHE A 61 -7.85 -8.82 11.04
CA PHE A 61 -9.02 -8.03 11.40
C PHE A 61 -8.72 -6.97 12.47
N CYS A 62 -7.97 -7.33 13.52
CA CYS A 62 -7.52 -6.36 14.51
C CYS A 62 -6.65 -5.27 13.87
N TYR A 63 -5.77 -5.66 12.93
CA TYR A 63 -4.95 -4.71 12.18
C TYR A 63 -5.80 -3.79 11.29
N ALA A 64 -6.84 -4.32 10.65
CA ALA A 64 -7.79 -3.54 9.87
C ALA A 64 -8.45 -2.41 10.68
N LEU A 65 -8.84 -2.68 11.92
CA LEU A 65 -9.40 -1.66 12.81
C LEU A 65 -8.37 -0.58 13.18
N LEU A 66 -7.10 -0.97 13.37
CA LEU A 66 -6.01 -0.02 13.63
C LEU A 66 -5.74 0.84 12.39
N GLU A 67 -5.74 0.26 11.19
CA GLU A 67 -5.58 1.00 9.93
C GLU A 67 -6.73 1.97 9.66
N MET A 68 -7.97 1.60 9.97
CA MET A 68 -9.10 2.53 9.93
C MET A 68 -8.89 3.73 10.86
N ALA A 69 -8.36 3.50 12.05
CA ALA A 69 -8.05 4.57 12.99
C ALA A 69 -6.90 5.46 12.50
N LEU A 70 -5.84 4.87 11.94
CA LEU A 70 -4.71 5.60 11.33
C LEU A 70 -5.13 6.37 10.08
N GLY A 71 -6.06 5.82 9.29
CA GLY A 71 -6.66 6.41 8.10
C GLY A 71 -7.91 7.27 8.39
N ALA A 72 -8.16 7.68 9.63
CA ALA A 72 -9.38 8.38 10.03
C ALA A 72 -9.66 9.65 9.19
N LYS A 73 -8.62 10.32 8.68
CA LYS A 73 -8.76 11.45 7.75
C LYS A 73 -9.46 11.02 6.46
N THR A 74 -8.99 9.96 5.81
CA THR A 74 -9.58 9.41 4.56
C THR A 74 -10.96 8.83 4.84
N VAL A 75 -11.12 8.10 5.94
CA VAL A 75 -12.43 7.56 6.35
C VAL A 75 -13.43 8.69 6.56
N SER A 76 -13.07 9.76 7.29
CA SER A 76 -13.98 10.90 7.51
C SER A 76 -14.28 11.67 6.23
N ALA A 77 -13.29 11.81 5.32
CA ALA A 77 -13.48 12.45 4.02
C ALA A 77 -14.50 11.68 3.15
N ALA A 78 -14.51 10.35 3.23
CA ALA A 78 -15.47 9.51 2.48
C ALA A 78 -16.94 9.80 2.83
N PHE A 79 -17.23 10.36 4.01
CA PHE A 79 -18.57 10.79 4.41
C PHE A 79 -18.91 12.21 3.97
N GLN A 80 -18.04 12.90 3.24
CA GLN A 80 -18.29 14.26 2.74
C GLN A 80 -18.93 14.20 1.34
N PRO A 81 -19.81 15.15 1.03
CA PRO A 81 -20.40 15.28 -0.32
C PRO A 81 -19.34 15.37 -1.40
N GLY A 82 -19.56 14.69 -2.52
CA GLY A 82 -18.68 14.75 -3.69
C GLY A 82 -17.40 13.92 -3.62
N TYR A 83 -17.08 13.27 -2.50
CA TYR A 83 -15.87 12.45 -2.38
C TYR A 83 -15.82 11.31 -3.41
N PHE A 84 -16.96 10.67 -3.69
CA PHE A 84 -17.08 9.61 -4.70
C PHE A 84 -17.58 10.13 -6.06
N GLY A 85 -17.75 11.45 -6.21
CA GLY A 85 -18.26 12.05 -7.44
C GLY A 85 -19.79 12.02 -7.60
N ASP A 86 -20.54 11.56 -6.59
CA ASP A 86 -22.00 11.51 -6.55
C ASP A 86 -22.57 11.67 -5.13
N ASP A 87 -23.91 11.69 -5.00
CA ASP A 87 -24.61 11.91 -3.73
C ASP A 87 -24.82 10.64 -2.88
N THR A 88 -24.33 9.46 -3.32
CA THR A 88 -24.53 8.18 -2.61
C THR A 88 -23.48 7.93 -1.53
N MET A 89 -23.01 8.98 -0.85
CA MET A 89 -21.83 8.99 0.00
C MET A 89 -21.85 8.02 1.18
N ILE A 90 -22.97 7.91 1.91
CA ILE A 90 -23.02 7.08 3.14
C ILE A 90 -22.82 5.60 2.82
N PHE A 91 -23.56 5.09 1.83
CA PHE A 91 -23.45 3.68 1.42
C PHE A 91 -22.04 3.37 0.89
N LYS A 92 -21.50 4.24 0.03
CA LYS A 92 -20.16 4.07 -0.53
C LYS A 92 -19.07 4.18 0.54
N ALA A 93 -19.19 5.09 1.51
CA ALA A 93 -18.26 5.19 2.63
C ALA A 93 -18.24 3.92 3.50
N ILE A 94 -19.42 3.35 3.79
CA ILE A 94 -19.51 2.07 4.51
C ILE A 94 -18.87 0.95 3.69
N LEU A 95 -19.16 0.88 2.39
CA LEU A 95 -18.60 -0.13 1.49
C LEU A 95 -17.09 0.02 1.36
N MET A 96 -16.55 1.25 1.32
CA MET A 96 -15.12 1.53 1.39
C MET A 96 -14.50 0.98 2.69
N CYS A 97 -15.10 1.24 3.85
CA CYS A 97 -14.63 0.70 5.12
C CYS A 97 -14.60 -0.84 5.11
N LEU A 98 -15.59 -1.48 4.49
CA LEU A 98 -15.66 -2.94 4.40
C LEU A 98 -14.62 -3.50 3.45
N LEU A 99 -14.48 -2.95 2.24
CA LEU A 99 -13.61 -3.49 1.19
C LEU A 99 -12.14 -3.08 1.37
N ASP A 100 -11.87 -1.77 1.60
CA ASP A 100 -10.50 -1.25 1.64
C ASP A 100 -9.81 -1.42 2.98
N TYR A 101 -10.58 -1.56 4.06
CA TYR A 101 -10.01 -1.78 5.39
C TYR A 101 -10.30 -3.20 5.89
N LEU A 102 -11.55 -3.53 6.21
CA LEU A 102 -11.85 -4.79 6.90
C LEU A 102 -11.48 -6.00 6.07
N LEU A 103 -11.96 -6.10 4.83
CA LEU A 103 -11.67 -7.23 3.96
C LEU A 103 -10.18 -7.25 3.57
N ALA A 104 -9.67 -6.14 3.05
CA ALA A 104 -8.31 -6.04 2.54
C ALA A 104 -7.25 -6.48 3.56
N TYR A 105 -7.29 -5.93 4.77
CA TYR A 105 -6.30 -6.28 5.80
C TYR A 105 -6.56 -7.63 6.48
N THR A 106 -7.81 -8.08 6.55
CA THR A 106 -8.12 -9.43 7.04
C THR A 106 -7.51 -10.51 6.14
N MET A 107 -7.41 -10.26 4.81
CA MET A 107 -6.75 -11.17 3.87
C MET A 107 -5.28 -11.46 4.19
N MET A 108 -4.62 -10.65 5.02
CA MET A 108 -3.28 -10.95 5.54
C MET A 108 -3.24 -12.28 6.29
N GLY A 109 -4.39 -12.74 6.78
CA GLY A 109 -4.54 -14.07 7.38
C GLY A 109 -4.18 -15.24 6.44
N LEU A 110 -4.21 -15.05 5.11
CA LEU A 110 -3.80 -16.06 4.15
C LEU A 110 -2.28 -16.32 4.14
N GLY A 111 -1.48 -15.45 4.76
CA GLY A 111 -0.02 -15.55 4.74
C GLY A 111 0.57 -16.86 5.26
N GLY A 112 -0.17 -17.59 6.09
CA GLY A 112 0.25 -18.92 6.61
C GLY A 112 -0.14 -20.13 5.77
N ILE A 113 -0.76 -19.95 4.59
CA ILE A 113 -1.36 -21.06 3.80
C ILE A 113 -0.35 -22.11 3.33
N PHE A 114 0.91 -21.71 3.15
CA PHE A 114 1.99 -22.61 2.68
C PHE A 114 2.94 -23.06 3.79
N ARG A 115 2.71 -22.68 5.03
CA ARG A 115 3.59 -22.92 6.17
C ARG A 115 3.96 -24.40 6.34
N ASP A 116 3.00 -25.31 6.15
CA ASP A 116 3.18 -26.75 6.31
C ASP A 116 3.34 -27.47 4.95
N LYS A 117 3.33 -26.75 3.83
CA LYS A 117 3.40 -27.28 2.46
C LYS A 117 4.77 -27.09 1.82
N ILE A 118 5.47 -26.00 2.13
CA ILE A 118 6.77 -25.66 1.54
C ILE A 118 7.85 -25.78 2.62
N LYS A 119 8.84 -26.68 2.39
CA LYS A 119 9.90 -26.96 3.36
C LYS A 119 10.83 -25.78 3.64
N ASN A 120 11.10 -24.94 2.62
CA ASN A 120 11.94 -23.76 2.80
C ASN A 120 11.11 -22.64 3.47
N PRO A 121 11.47 -22.21 4.70
CA PRO A 121 10.71 -21.21 5.44
C PRO A 121 10.59 -19.85 4.72
N GLY A 122 11.67 -19.38 4.08
CA GLY A 122 11.67 -18.13 3.34
C GLY A 122 10.75 -18.19 2.12
N THR A 123 10.85 -19.25 1.32
CA THR A 123 9.98 -19.47 0.15
C THR A 123 8.52 -19.64 0.58
N SER A 124 8.28 -20.36 1.68
CA SER A 124 6.93 -20.54 2.22
C SER A 124 6.30 -19.21 2.65
N LEU A 125 7.05 -18.38 3.38
CA LEU A 125 6.61 -17.06 3.81
C LEU A 125 6.42 -16.12 2.61
N MET A 126 7.32 -16.15 1.63
CA MET A 126 7.20 -15.35 0.40
C MET A 126 5.92 -15.71 -0.38
N CYS A 127 5.69 -17.00 -0.65
CA CYS A 127 4.49 -17.46 -1.35
C CYS A 127 3.21 -17.10 -0.58
N GLY A 128 3.22 -17.25 0.76
CA GLY A 128 2.11 -16.82 1.62
C GLY A 128 1.87 -15.33 1.57
N SER A 129 2.92 -14.52 1.57
CA SER A 129 2.84 -13.06 1.44
C SER A 129 2.25 -12.66 0.10
N LEU A 130 2.69 -13.27 -1.00
CA LEU A 130 2.17 -12.97 -2.34
C LEU A 130 0.67 -13.29 -2.45
N VAL A 131 0.21 -14.41 -1.87
CA VAL A 131 -1.22 -14.75 -1.85
C VAL A 131 -2.01 -13.75 -0.99
N ALA A 132 -1.52 -13.43 0.19
CA ALA A 132 -2.20 -12.51 1.11
C ALA A 132 -2.33 -11.08 0.53
N LEU A 133 -1.21 -10.55 0.03
CA LEU A 133 -1.18 -9.22 -0.61
C LEU A 133 -1.89 -9.20 -1.96
N GLY A 134 -1.85 -10.31 -2.73
CA GLY A 134 -2.63 -10.46 -3.95
C GLY A 134 -4.14 -10.41 -3.68
N ALA A 135 -4.60 -11.10 -2.64
CA ALA A 135 -6.01 -11.05 -2.21
C ALA A 135 -6.41 -9.63 -1.72
N ARG A 136 -5.52 -8.93 -1.00
CA ARG A 136 -5.70 -7.53 -0.64
C ARG A 136 -5.83 -6.64 -1.89
N TYR A 137 -4.93 -6.83 -2.87
CA TYR A 137 -4.97 -6.08 -4.12
C TYR A 137 -6.28 -6.30 -4.89
N LEU A 138 -6.79 -7.53 -4.96
CA LEU A 138 -8.09 -7.83 -5.56
C LEU A 138 -9.24 -7.12 -4.84
N SER A 139 -9.20 -7.03 -3.50
CA SER A 139 -10.18 -6.25 -2.73
C SER A 139 -10.13 -4.77 -3.10
N HIS A 140 -8.94 -4.18 -3.22
CA HIS A 140 -8.77 -2.79 -3.64
C HIS A 140 -9.17 -2.55 -5.10
N ILE A 141 -8.93 -3.50 -6.01
CA ILE A 141 -9.43 -3.40 -7.40
C ILE A 141 -10.96 -3.38 -7.42
N LEU A 142 -11.60 -4.26 -6.65
CA LEU A 142 -13.06 -4.30 -6.57
C LEU A 142 -13.63 -2.99 -5.99
N SER A 143 -13.05 -2.52 -4.90
CA SER A 143 -13.40 -1.24 -4.28
C SER A 143 -13.20 -0.06 -5.24
N GLY A 144 -12.04 0.03 -5.87
CA GLY A 144 -11.71 1.09 -6.82
C GLY A 144 -12.67 1.17 -7.99
N TYR A 145 -13.07 0.01 -8.53
CA TYR A 145 -14.08 -0.02 -9.58
C TYR A 145 -15.47 0.42 -9.09
N LEU A 146 -15.93 -0.13 -7.96
CA LEU A 146 -17.28 0.13 -7.46
C LEU A 146 -17.46 1.55 -6.92
N LEU A 147 -16.42 2.14 -6.34
CA LEU A 147 -16.51 3.39 -5.60
C LEU A 147 -15.89 4.57 -6.33
N PHE A 148 -14.82 4.35 -7.08
CA PHE A 148 -13.98 5.42 -7.61
C PHE A 148 -13.88 5.44 -9.13
N SER A 149 -14.63 4.59 -9.86
CA SER A 149 -14.57 4.55 -11.32
C SER A 149 -14.95 5.88 -11.99
N GLY A 150 -15.75 6.72 -11.33
CA GLY A 150 -16.08 8.07 -11.80
C GLY A 150 -14.89 9.03 -11.89
N TRP A 151 -13.76 8.71 -11.26
CA TRP A 151 -12.54 9.51 -11.31
C TRP A 151 -11.55 9.04 -12.39
N ALA A 152 -11.93 8.04 -13.21
CA ALA A 152 -11.03 7.43 -14.19
C ALA A 152 -10.56 8.44 -15.24
N ASP A 153 -11.46 9.25 -15.81
CA ASP A 153 -11.13 10.27 -16.81
C ASP A 153 -10.14 11.30 -16.26
N TRP A 154 -10.43 11.85 -15.07
CA TRP A 154 -9.54 12.77 -14.39
C TRP A 154 -8.16 12.16 -14.15
N PHE A 155 -8.11 10.91 -13.67
CA PHE A 155 -6.85 10.25 -13.33
C PHE A 155 -5.94 10.10 -14.55
N PHE A 156 -6.49 9.66 -15.69
CA PHE A 156 -5.70 9.43 -16.90
C PHE A 156 -5.38 10.69 -17.71
N THR A 157 -6.07 11.81 -17.45
CA THR A 157 -5.88 13.08 -18.18
C THR A 157 -5.23 14.18 -17.35
N GLN A 158 -4.89 13.93 -16.08
CA GLN A 158 -4.25 14.93 -15.23
C GLN A 158 -2.86 15.34 -15.74
N ASP A 159 -2.46 16.56 -15.43
CA ASP A 159 -1.16 17.11 -15.82
C ASP A 159 -0.01 16.23 -15.34
N GLY A 160 0.87 15.87 -16.28
CA GLY A 160 2.02 15.00 -16.01
C GLY A 160 1.73 13.50 -16.17
N PHE A 161 0.48 13.09 -16.42
CA PHE A 161 0.20 11.70 -16.78
C PHE A 161 0.74 11.40 -18.21
N PRO A 162 1.29 10.20 -18.46
CA PRO A 162 1.79 9.84 -19.79
C PRO A 162 0.71 9.89 -20.88
N ALA A 163 1.08 10.27 -22.10
CA ALA A 163 0.14 10.46 -23.22
C ALA A 163 -0.75 9.25 -23.56
N TRP A 164 -0.37 8.03 -23.15
CA TRP A 164 -1.23 6.85 -23.31
C TRP A 164 -2.50 6.90 -22.47
N GLY A 165 -2.53 7.69 -21.40
CA GLY A 165 -3.73 7.85 -20.55
C GLY A 165 -4.90 8.45 -21.31
N ALA A 166 -4.70 9.56 -22.05
CA ALA A 166 -5.73 10.19 -22.87
C ALA A 166 -6.26 9.20 -23.95
N LYS A 167 -5.37 8.42 -24.55
CA LYS A 167 -5.78 7.39 -25.53
C LYS A 167 -6.66 6.30 -24.93
N LEU A 168 -6.45 5.92 -23.67
CA LEU A 168 -7.34 4.97 -22.97
C LEU A 168 -8.74 5.55 -22.79
N VAL A 169 -8.85 6.82 -22.39
CA VAL A 169 -10.13 7.52 -22.21
C VAL A 169 -10.89 7.59 -23.53
N GLU A 170 -10.20 7.86 -24.65
CA GLU A 170 -10.81 7.92 -25.98
C GLU A 170 -11.21 6.55 -26.54
N SER A 171 -10.48 5.48 -26.17
CA SER A 171 -10.63 4.16 -26.83
C SER A 171 -11.49 3.18 -26.04
N LEU A 172 -11.65 3.35 -24.72
CA LEU A 172 -12.35 2.39 -23.87
C LEU A 172 -13.78 2.82 -23.54
N SER A 173 -14.67 1.84 -23.39
CA SER A 173 -15.98 2.09 -22.80
C SER A 173 -15.84 2.50 -21.33
N PRO A 174 -16.80 3.27 -20.74
CA PRO A 174 -16.73 3.71 -19.35
C PRO A 174 -16.53 2.55 -18.35
N VAL A 175 -17.13 1.39 -18.61
CA VAL A 175 -16.98 0.18 -17.80
C VAL A 175 -15.55 -0.35 -17.85
N ALA A 176 -14.99 -0.49 -19.05
CA ALA A 176 -13.63 -0.97 -19.26
C ALA A 176 -12.61 0.01 -18.67
N LEU A 177 -12.81 1.31 -18.87
CA LEU A 177 -11.97 2.38 -18.32
C LEU A 177 -11.96 2.34 -16.78
N GLY A 178 -13.11 2.14 -16.14
CA GLY A 178 -13.23 2.02 -14.69
C GLY A 178 -12.42 0.82 -14.14
N TRP A 179 -12.44 -0.33 -14.80
CA TRP A 179 -11.61 -1.48 -14.41
C TRP A 179 -10.12 -1.20 -14.59
N VAL A 180 -9.73 -0.63 -15.74
CA VAL A 180 -8.34 -0.27 -16.01
C VAL A 180 -7.83 0.76 -15.00
N TYR A 181 -8.65 1.78 -14.69
CA TYR A 181 -8.36 2.75 -13.65
C TYR A 181 -8.08 2.06 -12.30
N SER A 182 -8.98 1.21 -11.87
CA SER A 182 -8.84 0.56 -10.57
C SER A 182 -7.60 -0.34 -10.49
N ILE A 183 -7.30 -1.09 -11.54
CA ILE A 183 -6.09 -1.92 -11.62
C ILE A 183 -4.83 -1.06 -11.58
N VAL A 184 -4.77 -0.01 -12.40
CA VAL A 184 -3.60 0.86 -12.51
C VAL A 184 -3.39 1.68 -11.25
N TYR A 185 -4.43 2.34 -10.75
CA TYR A 185 -4.35 3.16 -9.54
C TYR A 185 -3.86 2.36 -8.33
N ASN A 186 -4.53 1.24 -8.04
CA ASN A 186 -4.13 0.39 -6.93
C ASN A 186 -2.79 -0.32 -7.18
N GLY A 187 -2.45 -0.59 -8.45
CA GLY A 187 -1.16 -1.16 -8.85
C GLY A 187 0.03 -0.28 -8.50
N PHE A 188 -0.11 1.05 -8.55
CA PHE A 188 0.99 1.97 -8.24
C PHE A 188 1.55 1.79 -6.83
N TYR A 189 0.74 1.40 -5.85
CA TYR A 189 1.24 1.14 -4.49
C TYR A 189 1.29 -0.35 -4.14
N MET A 190 0.36 -1.17 -4.64
CA MET A 190 0.32 -2.59 -4.30
C MET A 190 1.42 -3.42 -4.97
N VAL A 191 1.78 -3.10 -6.23
CA VAL A 191 2.84 -3.86 -6.93
C VAL A 191 4.21 -3.63 -6.28
N PRO A 192 4.66 -2.39 -6.00
CA PRO A 192 5.89 -2.16 -5.24
C PRO A 192 5.87 -2.84 -3.86
N GLU A 193 4.74 -2.79 -3.14
CA GLU A 193 4.60 -3.43 -1.83
C GLU A 193 4.71 -4.96 -1.91
N LEU A 194 4.09 -5.59 -2.92
CA LEU A 194 4.24 -7.01 -3.21
C LEU A 194 5.70 -7.41 -3.43
N ILE A 195 6.43 -6.66 -4.26
CA ILE A 195 7.83 -6.91 -4.57
C ILE A 195 8.71 -6.78 -3.32
N LEU A 196 8.57 -5.66 -2.60
CA LEU A 196 9.35 -5.38 -1.39
C LEU A 196 9.10 -6.44 -0.32
N THR A 197 7.84 -6.82 -0.10
CA THR A 197 7.46 -7.83 0.89
C THR A 197 7.96 -9.22 0.50
N ALA A 198 7.89 -9.58 -0.79
CA ALA A 198 8.41 -10.86 -1.29
C ALA A 198 9.93 -10.97 -1.10
N ILE A 199 10.68 -9.91 -1.41
CA ILE A 199 12.13 -9.86 -1.20
C ILE A 199 12.45 -9.99 0.30
N ALA A 200 11.78 -9.21 1.15
CA ALA A 200 11.99 -9.24 2.58
C ALA A 200 11.68 -10.60 3.20
N ALA A 201 10.62 -11.27 2.73
CA ALA A 201 10.23 -12.61 3.20
C ALA A 201 11.28 -13.70 2.90
N GLN A 202 12.12 -13.53 1.87
CA GLN A 202 13.20 -14.45 1.53
C GLN A 202 14.42 -14.33 2.45
N LEU A 203 14.56 -13.27 3.20
CA LEU A 203 15.70 -13.10 4.09
C LEU A 203 15.65 -14.17 5.20
N LYS A 204 16.62 -15.10 5.17
CA LYS A 204 16.68 -16.33 6.01
C LYS A 204 16.45 -16.07 7.51
N HIS A 205 16.78 -14.88 8.00
CA HIS A 205 16.65 -14.51 9.41
C HIS A 205 15.23 -14.10 9.83
N ILE A 206 14.35 -13.71 8.89
CA ILE A 206 13.00 -13.25 9.21
C ILE A 206 12.07 -14.40 9.55
N ALA A 207 12.19 -15.52 8.85
CA ALA A 207 11.33 -16.68 9.07
C ALA A 207 11.72 -17.54 10.29
N SER A 208 12.99 -17.55 10.72
CA SER A 208 13.53 -18.53 11.67
C SER A 208 13.83 -18.02 13.08
N SER A 209 13.84 -16.72 13.38
CA SER A 209 14.46 -16.20 14.61
C SER A 209 13.64 -15.16 15.38
N MET A 210 13.66 -15.27 16.72
CA MET A 210 13.13 -14.22 17.65
C MET A 210 13.98 -12.94 17.68
N SER A 211 15.13 -12.89 17.02
CA SER A 211 15.87 -11.65 16.78
C SER A 211 15.25 -10.79 15.66
N ILE A 212 14.08 -11.17 15.19
CA ILE A 212 13.33 -10.62 14.06
C ILE A 212 13.13 -9.11 14.20
N ALA A 213 12.71 -8.62 15.37
CA ALA A 213 12.44 -7.20 15.56
C ALA A 213 13.72 -6.35 15.34
N ARG A 214 14.88 -6.82 15.81
CA ARG A 214 16.15 -6.09 15.65
C ARG A 214 16.68 -6.11 14.23
N ASN A 215 16.69 -7.29 13.59
CA ASN A 215 17.22 -7.43 12.23
C ASN A 215 16.29 -6.84 11.19
N PHE A 216 14.98 -6.94 11.41
CA PHE A 216 13.96 -6.32 10.57
C PHE A 216 13.98 -4.79 10.68
N PHE A 217 14.11 -4.25 11.90
CA PHE A 217 14.28 -2.82 12.12
C PHE A 217 15.53 -2.28 11.42
N MET A 218 16.65 -2.99 11.51
CA MET A 218 17.89 -2.63 10.82
C MET A 218 17.72 -2.66 9.28
N PHE A 219 17.02 -3.67 8.74
CA PHE A 219 16.73 -3.75 7.30
C PHE A 219 15.84 -2.60 6.83
N VAL A 220 14.73 -2.34 7.54
CA VAL A 220 13.80 -1.26 7.21
C VAL A 220 14.47 0.10 7.34
N PHE A 221 15.29 0.29 8.38
CA PHE A 221 16.05 1.52 8.55
C PHE A 221 17.05 1.73 7.39
N SER A 222 17.75 0.69 6.97
CA SER A 222 18.63 0.74 5.80
C SER A 222 17.86 1.04 4.50
N LEU A 223 16.71 0.38 4.30
CA LEU A 223 15.85 0.61 3.14
C LEU A 223 15.29 2.04 3.14
N SER A 224 14.89 2.56 4.31
CA SER A 224 14.41 3.94 4.45
C SER A 224 15.48 4.97 4.10
N LEU A 225 16.75 4.71 4.48
CA LEU A 225 17.86 5.57 4.11
C LEU A 225 18.14 5.57 2.61
N ILE A 226 18.01 4.40 1.95
CA ILE A 226 18.16 4.26 0.49
C ILE A 226 17.05 5.04 -0.23
N VAL A 227 15.78 4.82 0.16
CA VAL A 227 14.62 5.50 -0.42
C VAL A 227 14.72 7.01 -0.21
N ARG A 228 15.08 7.45 1.00
CA ARG A 228 15.30 8.87 1.31
C ARG A 228 16.44 9.46 0.47
N GLY A 229 17.52 8.72 0.27
CA GLY A 229 18.64 9.11 -0.59
C GLY A 229 18.22 9.28 -2.06
N VAL A 230 17.36 8.40 -2.58
CA VAL A 230 16.82 8.48 -3.94
C VAL A 230 15.88 9.68 -4.08
N ILE A 231 14.93 9.86 -3.15
CA ILE A 231 13.98 10.98 -3.16
C ILE A 231 14.70 12.33 -3.05
N LEU A 232 15.70 12.43 -2.17
CA LEU A 232 16.50 13.66 -2.04
C LEU A 232 17.30 13.97 -3.30
N ARG A 233 17.85 12.95 -3.99
CA ARG A 233 18.55 13.14 -5.26
C ARG A 233 17.63 13.64 -6.38
N GLU A 234 16.44 13.09 -6.48
CA GLU A 234 15.44 13.54 -7.46
C GLU A 234 14.89 14.92 -7.12
N GLY A 235 14.61 15.21 -5.87
CA GLY A 235 14.19 16.54 -5.41
C GLY A 235 15.25 17.62 -5.66
N VAL A 236 16.54 17.30 -5.52
CA VAL A 236 17.64 18.20 -5.85
C VAL A 236 17.76 18.38 -7.37
N ARG A 237 17.58 17.33 -8.19
CA ARG A 237 17.51 17.42 -9.64
C ARG A 237 16.38 18.32 -10.11
N PHE A 238 15.20 18.14 -9.55
CA PHE A 238 14.01 18.94 -9.90
C PHE A 238 14.21 20.43 -9.57
N ARG A 239 14.74 20.76 -8.39
CA ARG A 239 15.08 22.15 -8.03
C ARG A 239 16.12 22.77 -8.96
N LYS A 240 17.15 22.03 -9.37
CA LYS A 240 18.16 22.52 -10.32
C LYS A 240 17.55 22.78 -11.70
N HIS A 241 16.64 21.92 -12.17
CA HIS A 241 15.91 22.13 -13.44
C HIS A 241 14.95 23.32 -13.37
N ALA A 242 14.19 23.49 -12.29
CA ALA A 242 13.32 24.62 -12.07
C ALA A 242 14.09 25.94 -12.01
N GLN A 243 15.24 25.99 -11.32
CA GLN A 243 16.11 27.17 -11.28
C GLN A 243 16.73 27.51 -12.64
N ARG A 244 17.11 26.53 -13.45
CA ARG A 244 17.62 26.76 -14.81
C ARG A 244 16.53 27.34 -15.72
N ARG A 245 15.30 26.81 -15.65
CA ARG A 245 14.14 27.35 -16.39
C ARG A 245 13.80 28.79 -16.00
N CYS A 246 13.82 29.08 -14.71
CA CYS A 246 13.56 30.43 -14.21
C CYS A 246 14.63 31.44 -14.68
N ARG A 247 15.92 31.03 -14.68
CA ARG A 247 17.01 31.87 -15.19
C ARG A 247 16.96 32.07 -16.71
N SER A 248 16.53 31.09 -17.49
CA SER A 248 16.38 31.22 -18.95
C SER A 248 15.24 32.20 -19.30
N ASN A 249 14.10 32.12 -18.60
CA ASN A 249 12.96 33.02 -18.80
C ASN A 249 13.28 34.47 -18.42
N VAL A 250 14.03 34.69 -17.34
CA VAL A 250 14.48 36.03 -16.93
C VAL A 250 15.47 36.64 -17.95
N ARG A 251 16.33 35.81 -18.57
CA ARG A 251 17.23 36.27 -19.65
C ARG A 251 16.47 36.63 -20.94
N GLN A 252 15.46 35.86 -21.33
CA GLN A 252 14.63 36.14 -22.49
C GLN A 252 13.81 37.42 -22.32
N ASN A 253 13.29 37.67 -21.11
CA ASN A 253 12.52 38.92 -20.85
C ASN A 253 13.40 40.18 -20.72
N ARG A 254 14.72 40.05 -20.51
CA ARG A 254 15.65 41.20 -20.54
C ARG A 254 16.20 41.51 -21.94
N ALA A 255 15.99 40.59 -22.90
CA ALA A 255 16.46 40.78 -24.30
C ALA A 255 15.35 41.24 -25.25
N ARG A 256 14.15 41.46 -24.72
CA ARG A 256 13.03 42.18 -25.38
C ARG A 256 12.87 43.58 -24.77
#